data_182c1988b645e5a4356739c4322c6b76
#
_entry.id   182c1988b645e5a4356739c4322c6b76
#
_cell.length_a   1.000
_cell.length_b   1.000
_cell.length_c   1.000
_cell.angle_alpha   90.00
_cell.angle_beta   90.00
_cell.angle_gamma   90.00
#
_symmetry.space_group_name_H-M   'P 1'
#
loop_
_entity.id
_entity.type
_entity.pdbx_description
1 polymer ?
#
loop_
_entity_poly.entity_id
_entity_poly.type
_entity_poly.pdbx_seq_one_letter_code
_entity_poly.pdbx_strand_id
1 'polypeptide(L)'
;MKSYKTYISILKTVKNRPTKYFAYLVVVIVSLFLQAYMHNYNIVYLMMFFLVGIGTASSIFGVLNLYYIGVKLLSFDRFFATLPSSFTLSISNDSQNSSYDIHIKVNKEEQNIPSIKANEKMSLKFHETFKTRGFTSLKEVKIFSLFPLPHEIKYKQVKIKEKILVFAQPKGISLFDVYNLNNSLHGEIDEFEGVRNFIQGESASRIHWASLAKGEELKSKNFLYLANNKTLHFDFDSLDGDVETKLSQLTLWVLECEKGSFAFTLKIKKSLLDSKEDSIDEILTKIASY
;
A
#
# COMPACT_ATOMS: atom_id res chain seq x y z
N MET A 1 21.18 36.20 3.79
CA MET A 1 19.76 36.09 4.22
C MET A 1 19.04 34.85 3.71
N LYS A 2 19.28 34.37 2.47
CA LYS A 2 18.72 33.06 1.97
C LYS A 2 19.18 31.86 2.80
N SER A 3 20.45 31.77 3.18
CA SER A 3 21.02 30.66 3.95
C SER A 3 20.37 30.47 5.32
N TYR A 4 20.12 31.58 6.07
CA TYR A 4 19.50 31.51 7.40
C TYR A 4 18.03 31.00 7.34
N LYS A 5 17.25 31.45 6.36
CA LYS A 5 15.87 30.97 6.15
C LYS A 5 15.83 29.46 5.81
N THR A 6 16.78 28.98 5.02
CA THR A 6 16.93 27.56 4.71
C THR A 6 17.27 26.73 5.95
N TYR A 7 18.18 27.22 6.80
CA TYR A 7 18.56 26.56 8.04
C TYR A 7 17.38 26.42 9.02
N ILE A 8 16.59 27.49 9.20
CA ILE A 8 15.36 27.44 10.02
C ILE A 8 14.34 26.46 9.43
N SER A 9 14.18 26.41 8.11
CA SER A 9 13.29 25.48 7.43
C SER A 9 13.70 24.01 7.71
N ILE A 10 15.00 23.73 7.65
CA ILE A 10 15.56 22.40 7.94
C ILE A 10 15.20 21.97 9.37
N LEU A 11 15.46 22.81 10.35
CA LEU A 11 15.19 22.53 11.77
C LEU A 11 13.70 22.37 12.09
N LYS A 12 12.83 23.06 11.35
CA LYS A 12 11.36 22.93 11.51
C LYS A 12 10.82 21.62 10.91
N THR A 13 11.48 21.12 9.86
CA THR A 13 11.01 19.94 9.11
C THR A 13 11.46 18.64 9.76
N VAL A 14 12.71 18.58 10.23
CA VAL A 14 13.28 17.37 10.86
C VAL A 14 13.39 17.61 12.37
N LYS A 15 12.74 16.73 13.12
CA LYS A 15 12.74 16.74 14.59
C LYS A 15 13.75 15.72 15.12
N ASN A 16 14.30 16.01 16.30
CA ASN A 16 15.25 15.14 16.99
C ASN A 16 14.61 14.56 18.26
N ARG A 17 14.93 13.32 18.57
CA ARG A 17 14.58 12.69 19.83
C ARG A 17 15.80 11.96 20.38
N PRO A 18 16.25 12.26 21.60
CA PRO A 18 17.38 11.54 22.21
C PRO A 18 17.02 10.08 22.47
N THR A 19 17.99 9.21 22.36
CA THR A 19 17.89 7.79 22.69
C THR A 19 18.56 7.51 24.03
N LYS A 20 18.51 6.27 24.52
CA LYS A 20 19.29 5.85 25.69
C LYS A 20 20.79 6.04 25.51
N TYR A 21 21.31 5.94 24.28
CA TYR A 21 22.73 6.12 23.97
C TYR A 21 23.18 7.58 24.13
N PHE A 22 22.26 8.55 23.98
CA PHE A 22 22.52 9.95 24.28
C PHE A 22 22.83 10.13 25.77
N ALA A 23 22.05 9.50 26.65
CA ALA A 23 22.29 9.54 28.08
C ALA A 23 23.67 8.96 28.44
N TYR A 24 24.04 7.82 27.85
CA TYR A 24 25.38 7.25 28.04
C TYR A 24 26.49 8.18 27.57
N LEU A 25 26.32 8.80 26.40
CA LEU A 25 27.30 9.78 25.87
C LEU A 25 27.49 10.95 26.84
N VAL A 26 26.39 11.48 27.38
CA VAL A 26 26.43 12.57 28.37
C VAL A 26 27.16 12.12 29.64
N VAL A 27 26.88 10.94 30.17
CA VAL A 27 27.57 10.41 31.36
C VAL A 27 29.07 10.28 31.11
N VAL A 28 29.49 9.77 29.95
CA VAL A 28 30.89 9.67 29.59
C VAL A 28 31.56 11.03 29.50
N ILE A 29 30.92 11.99 28.83
CA ILE A 29 31.46 13.36 28.70
C ILE A 29 31.62 14.02 30.08
N VAL A 30 30.62 13.90 30.97
CA VAL A 30 30.68 14.44 32.33
C VAL A 30 31.78 13.77 33.14
N SER A 31 31.94 12.44 33.05
CA SER A 31 33.00 11.70 33.74
C SER A 31 34.38 12.15 33.29
N LEU A 32 34.59 12.33 31.98
CA LEU A 32 35.85 12.83 31.43
C LEU A 32 36.14 14.26 31.89
N PHE A 33 35.10 15.11 31.92
CA PHE A 33 35.23 16.47 32.42
C PHE A 33 35.69 16.51 33.89
N LEU A 34 35.05 15.74 34.77
CA LEU A 34 35.39 15.67 36.18
C LEU A 34 36.82 15.15 36.37
N GLN A 35 37.22 14.10 35.64
CA GLN A 35 38.55 13.56 35.71
C GLN A 35 39.63 14.55 35.23
N ALA A 36 39.37 15.24 34.10
CA ALA A 36 40.23 16.27 33.56
C ALA A 36 40.41 17.45 34.55
N TYR A 37 39.31 17.85 35.17
CA TYR A 37 39.29 18.95 36.13
C TYR A 37 40.05 18.61 37.41
N MET A 38 39.78 17.41 37.99
CA MET A 38 40.41 17.00 39.26
C MET A 38 41.93 16.76 39.15
N HIS A 39 42.40 16.30 38.01
CA HIS A 39 43.79 15.87 37.81
C HIS A 39 44.56 16.85 36.90
N ASN A 40 43.95 17.92 36.38
CA ASN A 40 44.53 18.88 35.43
C ASN A 40 45.11 18.20 34.17
N TYR A 41 44.49 17.11 33.68
CA TYR A 41 44.96 16.36 32.51
C TYR A 41 44.46 16.97 31.20
N ASN A 42 45.31 17.76 30.51
CA ASN A 42 44.94 18.39 29.23
C ASN A 42 44.52 17.38 28.15
N ILE A 43 45.10 16.20 28.12
CA ILE A 43 44.73 15.16 27.13
C ILE A 43 43.29 14.68 27.31
N VAL A 44 42.81 14.62 28.54
CA VAL A 44 41.41 14.19 28.83
C VAL A 44 40.41 15.26 28.37
N TYR A 45 40.74 16.55 28.50
CA TYR A 45 39.93 17.62 27.89
C TYR A 45 39.86 17.47 26.38
N LEU A 46 41.00 17.16 25.72
CA LEU A 46 41.02 16.93 24.27
C LEU A 46 40.08 15.79 23.87
N MET A 47 40.12 14.65 24.58
CA MET A 47 39.22 13.53 24.35
C MET A 47 37.74 13.91 24.55
N MET A 48 37.46 14.65 25.61
CA MET A 48 36.09 15.15 25.88
C MET A 48 35.59 16.04 24.73
N PHE A 49 36.37 17.04 24.30
CA PHE A 49 35.99 17.91 23.19
C PHE A 49 35.85 17.17 21.87
N PHE A 50 36.67 16.14 21.63
CA PHE A 50 36.55 15.27 20.46
C PHE A 50 35.20 14.52 20.45
N LEU A 51 34.74 13.95 21.58
CA LEU A 51 33.44 13.31 21.70
C LEU A 51 32.29 14.27 21.51
N VAL A 52 32.37 15.48 22.08
CA VAL A 52 31.38 16.54 21.87
C VAL A 52 31.32 16.93 20.38
N GLY A 53 32.48 17.07 19.73
CA GLY A 53 32.60 17.37 18.31
C GLY A 53 31.95 16.30 17.43
N ILE A 54 32.22 15.03 17.70
CA ILE A 54 31.59 13.90 16.98
C ILE A 54 30.08 13.90 17.20
N GLY A 55 29.61 14.05 18.42
CA GLY A 55 28.18 14.08 18.74
C GLY A 55 27.43 15.22 18.01
N THR A 56 28.00 16.42 18.01
CA THR A 56 27.41 17.57 17.33
C THR A 56 27.45 17.42 15.81
N ALA A 57 28.57 16.98 15.24
CA ALA A 57 28.67 16.70 13.81
C ALA A 57 27.68 15.62 13.37
N SER A 58 27.57 14.53 14.14
CA SER A 58 26.58 13.47 13.91
C SER A 58 25.14 14.01 13.90
N SER A 59 24.83 14.93 14.82
CA SER A 59 23.51 15.56 14.86
C SER A 59 23.21 16.33 13.57
N ILE A 60 24.14 17.12 13.07
CA ILE A 60 24.02 17.91 11.85
C ILE A 60 23.86 16.99 10.63
N PHE A 61 24.77 16.01 10.48
CA PHE A 61 24.71 15.07 9.35
C PHE A 61 23.42 14.24 9.35
N GLY A 62 22.93 13.82 10.52
CA GLY A 62 21.67 13.10 10.63
C GLY A 62 20.45 13.92 10.18
N VAL A 63 20.43 15.24 10.46
CA VAL A 63 19.36 16.13 9.97
C VAL A 63 19.43 16.28 8.45
N LEU A 64 20.62 16.49 7.89
CA LEU A 64 20.84 16.62 6.44
C LEU A 64 20.50 15.31 5.70
N ASN A 65 20.82 14.16 6.28
CA ASN A 65 20.52 12.83 5.76
C ASN A 65 19.00 12.65 5.51
N LEU A 66 18.16 13.23 6.36
CA LEU A 66 16.72 13.03 6.29
C LEU A 66 15.98 14.19 5.58
N TYR A 67 16.53 15.38 5.59
CA TYR A 67 15.86 16.58 5.12
C TYR A 67 15.37 16.48 3.67
N TYR A 68 16.23 15.97 2.77
CA TYR A 68 15.95 15.88 1.34
C TYR A 68 15.18 14.62 0.92
N ILE A 69 14.86 13.73 1.85
CA ILE A 69 14.05 12.56 1.53
C ILE A 69 12.60 12.98 1.31
N GLY A 70 12.09 12.80 0.10
CA GLY A 70 10.69 13.03 -0.27
C GLY A 70 9.88 11.75 -0.25
N VAL A 71 8.57 11.85 0.03
CA VAL A 71 7.62 10.74 -0.08
C VAL A 71 6.37 11.21 -0.79
N LYS A 72 5.93 10.44 -1.79
CA LYS A 72 4.70 10.69 -2.54
C LYS A 72 3.96 9.37 -2.76
N LEU A 73 2.64 9.42 -2.81
CA LEU A 73 1.83 8.30 -3.26
C LEU A 73 2.04 8.12 -4.76
N LEU A 74 2.38 6.90 -5.19
CA LEU A 74 2.61 6.57 -6.60
C LEU A 74 1.38 5.90 -7.20
N SER A 75 0.90 4.87 -6.55
CA SER A 75 -0.26 4.08 -6.98
C SER A 75 -0.89 3.38 -5.78
N PHE A 76 -2.12 2.96 -5.95
CA PHE A 76 -2.82 2.15 -4.97
C PHE A 76 -3.80 1.21 -5.68
N ASP A 77 -4.02 0.05 -5.08
CA ASP A 77 -5.06 -0.89 -5.50
C ASP A 77 -6.43 -0.37 -5.02
N ARG A 78 -7.53 -0.96 -5.51
CA ARG A 78 -8.86 -0.68 -4.98
C ARG A 78 -8.91 -1.03 -3.49
N PHE A 79 -9.27 -0.07 -2.65
CA PHE A 79 -9.46 -0.28 -1.23
C PHE A 79 -10.89 -0.72 -0.94
N PHE A 80 -11.04 -1.85 -0.26
CA PHE A 80 -12.32 -2.35 0.23
C PHE A 80 -12.35 -2.27 1.75
N ALA A 81 -13.48 -1.90 2.32
CA ALA A 81 -13.65 -1.86 3.77
C ALA A 81 -13.32 -3.22 4.40
N THR A 82 -12.60 -3.21 5.51
CA THR A 82 -12.15 -4.38 6.30
C THR A 82 -11.15 -5.33 5.61
N LEU A 83 -10.86 -5.15 4.31
CA LEU A 83 -9.87 -5.96 3.60
C LEU A 83 -8.53 -5.21 3.51
N PRO A 84 -7.40 -5.94 3.63
CA PRO A 84 -6.08 -5.35 3.41
C PRO A 84 -5.90 -5.07 1.91
N SER A 85 -5.54 -3.84 1.58
CA SER A 85 -5.22 -3.45 0.21
C SER A 85 -3.85 -2.79 0.16
N SER A 86 -3.17 -2.90 -0.97
CA SER A 86 -1.83 -2.39 -1.09
C SER A 86 -1.77 -1.03 -1.77
N PHE A 87 -0.76 -0.27 -1.41
CA PHE A 87 -0.41 0.98 -2.07
C PHE A 87 1.11 1.14 -2.15
N THR A 88 1.55 1.89 -3.11
CA THR A 88 2.97 2.10 -3.39
C THR A 88 3.35 3.55 -3.12
N LEU A 89 4.37 3.74 -2.30
CA LEU A 89 4.99 5.04 -2.06
C LEU A 89 6.25 5.17 -2.91
N SER A 90 6.40 6.32 -3.57
CA SER A 90 7.66 6.72 -4.17
C SER A 90 8.48 7.50 -3.16
N ILE A 91 9.68 7.04 -2.90
CA ILE A 91 10.67 7.64 -2.02
C ILE A 91 11.73 8.25 -2.88
N SER A 92 12.00 9.56 -2.71
CA SER A 92 13.05 10.26 -3.45
C SER A 92 14.12 10.81 -2.51
N ASN A 93 15.36 10.77 -2.94
CA ASN A 93 16.44 11.53 -2.34
C ASN A 93 16.76 12.70 -3.27
N ASP A 94 16.29 13.89 -2.93
CA ASP A 94 16.48 15.09 -3.76
C ASP A 94 17.80 15.83 -3.42
N SER A 95 18.75 15.15 -2.73
CA SER A 95 20.08 15.69 -2.41
C SER A 95 21.12 15.25 -3.42
N GLN A 96 22.28 15.93 -3.40
CA GLN A 96 23.47 15.52 -4.17
C GLN A 96 24.31 14.44 -3.46
N ASN A 97 23.95 14.07 -2.24
CA ASN A 97 24.61 13.05 -1.44
C ASN A 97 23.70 11.86 -1.19
N SER A 98 24.28 10.69 -1.02
CA SER A 98 23.54 9.51 -0.60
C SER A 98 22.99 9.69 0.82
N SER A 99 21.81 9.16 1.07
CA SER A 99 21.18 9.09 2.39
C SER A 99 21.20 7.64 2.89
N TYR A 100 21.39 7.47 4.19
CA TYR A 100 21.63 6.17 4.80
C TYR A 100 20.64 5.88 5.93
N ASP A 101 20.35 4.60 6.16
CA ASP A 101 19.54 4.11 7.27
C ASP A 101 18.17 4.82 7.33
N ILE A 102 17.42 4.79 6.22
CA ILE A 102 16.13 5.44 6.11
C ILE A 102 15.02 4.44 6.43
N HIS A 103 14.33 4.66 7.52
CA HIS A 103 13.17 3.91 7.93
C HIS A 103 11.89 4.65 7.55
N ILE A 104 10.98 3.94 6.92
CA ILE A 104 9.66 4.46 6.54
C ILE A 104 8.61 3.64 7.25
N LYS A 105 7.79 4.32 8.03
CA LYS A 105 6.74 3.70 8.82
C LYS A 105 5.38 4.27 8.46
N VAL A 106 4.47 3.39 8.08
CA VAL A 106 3.06 3.67 7.87
C VAL A 106 2.27 2.80 8.82
N ASN A 107 1.57 3.39 9.77
CA ASN A 107 0.88 2.68 10.84
C ASN A 107 1.78 1.69 11.59
N LYS A 108 1.52 0.39 11.42
CA LYS A 108 2.28 -0.71 12.05
C LYS A 108 3.39 -1.26 11.15
N GLU A 109 3.30 -1.05 9.84
CA GLU A 109 4.28 -1.54 8.88
C GLU A 109 5.46 -0.59 8.81
N GLU A 110 6.66 -1.16 8.87
CA GLU A 110 7.93 -0.43 8.83
C GLU A 110 8.86 -1.11 7.86
N GLN A 111 9.47 -0.32 6.97
CA GLN A 111 10.47 -0.82 6.01
C GLN A 111 11.74 0.01 6.16
N ASN A 112 12.89 -0.65 6.11
CA ASN A 112 14.20 -0.03 6.18
C ASN A 112 14.86 -0.04 4.80
N ILE A 113 15.42 1.11 4.43
CA ILE A 113 16.22 1.30 3.22
C ILE A 113 17.64 1.59 3.69
N PRO A 114 18.60 0.67 3.47
CA PRO A 114 19.98 0.86 3.91
C PRO A 114 20.64 2.11 3.32
N SER A 115 20.40 2.38 2.04
CA SER A 115 20.87 3.61 1.38
C SER A 115 20.03 3.99 0.18
N ILE A 116 19.94 5.30 -0.07
CA ILE A 116 19.32 5.87 -1.29
C ILE A 116 20.38 6.81 -1.88
N LYS A 117 20.78 6.56 -3.12
CA LYS A 117 21.80 7.38 -3.80
C LYS A 117 21.29 8.79 -4.06
N ALA A 118 22.20 9.69 -4.40
CA ALA A 118 21.88 11.04 -4.83
C ALA A 118 20.91 11.02 -6.03
N ASN A 119 19.82 11.81 -5.95
CA ASN A 119 18.79 11.94 -6.98
C ASN A 119 18.09 10.63 -7.38
N GLU A 120 18.20 9.59 -6.53
CA GLU A 120 17.55 8.31 -6.75
C GLU A 120 16.09 8.36 -6.28
N LYS A 121 15.25 7.61 -6.98
CA LYS A 121 13.87 7.33 -6.60
C LYS A 121 13.67 5.82 -6.52
N MET A 122 12.96 5.39 -5.51
CA MET A 122 12.59 3.98 -5.33
C MET A 122 11.14 3.87 -4.89
N SER A 123 10.56 2.71 -5.10
CA SER A 123 9.17 2.42 -4.76
C SER A 123 9.11 1.39 -3.65
N LEU A 124 8.26 1.64 -2.64
CA LEU A 124 7.98 0.71 -1.56
C LEU A 124 6.49 0.42 -1.51
N LYS A 125 6.14 -0.85 -1.35
CA LYS A 125 4.77 -1.31 -1.24
C LYS A 125 4.41 -1.49 0.22
N PHE A 126 3.27 -0.92 0.62
CA PHE A 126 2.70 -0.98 1.97
C PHE A 126 1.27 -1.50 1.90
N HIS A 127 0.76 -1.98 3.04
CA HIS A 127 -0.61 -2.44 3.18
C HIS A 127 -1.36 -1.60 4.20
N GLU A 128 -2.63 -1.34 3.91
CA GLU A 128 -3.53 -0.62 4.82
C GLU A 128 -4.90 -1.29 4.82
N THR A 129 -5.58 -1.22 5.96
CA THR A 129 -6.94 -1.72 6.13
C THR A 129 -7.81 -0.61 6.69
N PHE A 130 -8.82 -0.21 5.95
CA PHE A 130 -9.81 0.77 6.38
C PHE A 130 -11.04 0.06 6.93
N LYS A 131 -11.61 0.56 8.02
CA LYS A 131 -12.77 -0.07 8.67
C LYS A 131 -14.10 0.27 8.00
N THR A 132 -14.19 1.44 7.40
CA THR A 132 -15.43 1.99 6.83
C THR A 132 -15.20 2.40 5.39
N ARG A 133 -16.27 2.30 4.57
CA ARG A 133 -16.27 2.81 3.19
C ARG A 133 -16.32 4.33 3.16
N GLY A 134 -16.07 4.89 1.99
CA GLY A 134 -16.17 6.33 1.72
C GLY A 134 -14.81 7.00 1.55
N PHE A 135 -14.83 8.33 1.41
CA PHE A 135 -13.60 9.09 1.24
C PHE A 135 -12.79 9.15 2.54
N THR A 136 -11.54 8.79 2.45
CA THR A 136 -10.58 8.84 3.55
C THR A 136 -9.23 9.35 3.04
N SER A 137 -8.26 9.48 3.94
CA SER A 137 -6.87 9.80 3.59
C SER A 137 -5.94 8.79 4.25
N LEU A 138 -4.82 8.52 3.61
CA LEU A 138 -3.75 7.77 4.26
C LEU A 138 -3.28 8.53 5.49
N LYS A 139 -2.94 7.77 6.52
CA LYS A 139 -2.33 8.32 7.73
C LYS A 139 -0.96 8.91 7.41
N GLU A 140 -0.43 9.67 8.36
CA GLU A 140 0.89 10.27 8.23
C GLU A 140 1.97 9.19 8.05
N VAL A 141 2.84 9.40 7.05
CA VAL A 141 4.04 8.61 6.87
C VAL A 141 5.13 9.17 7.76
N LYS A 142 5.64 8.36 8.67
CA LYS A 142 6.78 8.71 9.51
C LYS A 142 8.06 8.20 8.86
N ILE A 143 9.00 9.13 8.63
CA ILE A 143 10.33 8.82 8.11
C ILE A 143 11.31 9.09 9.24
N PHE A 144 12.22 8.15 9.53
CA PHE A 144 13.22 8.36 10.57
C PHE A 144 14.54 7.65 10.23
N SER A 145 15.61 8.07 10.91
CA SER A 145 16.97 7.52 10.74
C SER A 145 17.71 7.62 12.05
N LEU A 146 18.60 6.66 12.29
CA LEU A 146 19.57 6.68 13.38
C LEU A 146 20.98 7.05 12.91
N PHE A 147 21.14 7.27 11.61
CA PHE A 147 22.42 7.67 11.02
C PHE A 147 22.86 9.08 11.46
N PRO A 148 24.14 9.35 11.63
CA PRO A 148 25.28 8.41 11.58
C PRO A 148 25.55 7.68 12.90
N LEU A 149 25.10 8.20 14.03
CA LEU A 149 25.23 7.58 15.35
C LEU A 149 23.86 7.48 16.04
N PRO A 150 23.56 6.39 16.74
CA PRO A 150 22.26 6.10 17.32
C PRO A 150 21.94 6.87 18.61
N HIS A 151 22.70 7.93 18.94
CA HIS A 151 22.44 8.75 20.13
C HIS A 151 21.15 9.59 20.00
N GLU A 152 20.73 9.91 18.78
CA GLU A 152 19.48 10.59 18.48
C GLU A 152 18.74 9.94 17.31
N ILE A 153 17.42 9.89 17.39
CA ILE A 153 16.54 9.58 16.26
C ILE A 153 16.17 10.89 15.59
N LYS A 154 16.51 11.02 14.32
CA LYS A 154 15.98 12.09 13.47
C LYS A 154 14.71 11.59 12.82
N TYR A 155 13.65 12.40 12.82
CA TYR A 155 12.40 12.00 12.20
C TYR A 155 11.63 13.18 11.61
N LYS A 156 10.81 12.88 10.61
CA LYS A 156 9.82 13.79 10.07
C LYS A 156 8.53 13.04 9.74
N GLN A 157 7.43 13.78 9.69
CA GLN A 157 6.12 13.28 9.33
C GLN A 157 5.66 13.95 8.05
N VAL A 158 5.25 13.15 7.09
CA VAL A 158 4.75 13.60 5.80
C VAL A 158 3.28 13.22 5.70
N LYS A 159 2.42 14.22 5.49
CA LYS A 159 0.99 14.00 5.25
C LYS A 159 0.78 13.75 3.77
N ILE A 160 0.17 12.64 3.45
CA ILE A 160 -0.32 12.34 2.10
C ILE A 160 -1.66 13.05 1.95
N LYS A 161 -1.72 14.01 1.01
CA LYS A 161 -2.91 14.86 0.81
C LYS A 161 -3.98 14.23 -0.06
N GLU A 162 -3.63 13.21 -0.79
CA GLU A 162 -4.50 12.49 -1.70
C GLU A 162 -5.64 11.83 -0.93
N LYS A 163 -6.86 12.09 -1.37
CA LYS A 163 -8.05 11.40 -0.87
C LYS A 163 -8.17 10.05 -1.56
N ILE A 164 -8.41 9.03 -0.77
CA ILE A 164 -8.63 7.66 -1.23
C ILE A 164 -10.10 7.34 -1.03
N LEU A 165 -10.71 6.70 -2.02
CA LEU A 165 -12.03 6.13 -1.90
C LEU A 165 -11.92 4.67 -1.47
N VAL A 166 -12.58 4.34 -0.38
CA VAL A 166 -12.71 2.98 0.13
C VAL A 166 -14.09 2.46 -0.27
N PHE A 167 -14.12 1.38 -1.03
CA PHE A 167 -15.34 0.72 -1.48
C PHE A 167 -15.97 -0.13 -0.37
N ALA A 168 -17.24 -0.50 -0.54
CA ALA A 168 -17.87 -1.45 0.37
C ALA A 168 -17.15 -2.81 0.31
N GLN A 169 -17.16 -3.54 1.42
CA GLN A 169 -16.58 -4.88 1.47
C GLN A 169 -17.34 -5.80 0.51
N PRO A 170 -16.70 -6.48 -0.46
CA PRO A 170 -17.36 -7.45 -1.31
C PRO A 170 -17.72 -8.69 -0.49
N LYS A 171 -18.97 -8.77 -0.04
CA LYS A 171 -19.46 -9.87 0.82
C LYS A 171 -20.93 -10.12 0.54
N GLY A 172 -21.32 -11.39 0.50
CA GLY A 172 -22.68 -11.81 0.28
C GLY A 172 -22.77 -13.15 -0.42
N ILE A 173 -23.86 -13.38 -1.15
CA ILE A 173 -24.11 -14.58 -1.95
C ILE A 173 -23.53 -14.35 -3.34
N SER A 174 -22.78 -15.33 -3.86
CA SER A 174 -22.17 -15.23 -5.19
C SER A 174 -23.25 -15.02 -6.27
N LEU A 175 -22.92 -14.22 -7.27
CA LEU A 175 -23.75 -14.02 -8.46
C LEU A 175 -24.07 -15.35 -9.15
N PHE A 176 -23.10 -16.24 -9.20
CA PHE A 176 -23.23 -17.56 -9.83
C PHE A 176 -24.28 -18.44 -9.14
N ASP A 177 -24.41 -18.31 -7.81
CA ASP A 177 -25.41 -19.05 -7.04
C ASP A 177 -26.82 -18.47 -7.23
N VAL A 178 -26.93 -17.14 -7.23
CA VAL A 178 -28.23 -16.45 -7.35
C VAL A 178 -28.85 -16.63 -8.74
N TYR A 179 -28.04 -16.49 -9.78
CA TYR A 179 -28.54 -16.53 -11.16
C TYR A 179 -28.40 -17.89 -11.83
N ASN A 180 -27.99 -18.93 -11.08
CA ASN A 180 -27.72 -20.28 -11.61
C ASN A 180 -26.83 -20.26 -12.88
N LEU A 181 -25.93 -19.30 -12.95
CA LEU A 181 -25.06 -19.11 -14.12
C LEU A 181 -24.19 -20.33 -14.40
N ASN A 182 -23.90 -21.14 -13.37
CA ASN A 182 -23.22 -22.43 -13.53
C ASN A 182 -24.02 -23.42 -14.42
N ASN A 183 -25.36 -23.38 -14.33
CA ASN A 183 -26.25 -24.22 -15.16
C ASN A 183 -26.48 -23.61 -16.54
N SER A 184 -26.48 -22.27 -16.66
CA SER A 184 -26.58 -21.57 -17.95
C SER A 184 -25.29 -21.68 -18.76
N LEU A 185 -24.15 -21.81 -18.11
CA LEU A 185 -22.85 -22.08 -18.74
C LEU A 185 -22.76 -23.55 -19.27
N HIS A 186 -23.64 -24.44 -18.82
CA HIS A 186 -23.77 -25.82 -19.34
C HIS A 186 -24.88 -25.99 -20.36
N GLY A 187 -25.64 -24.95 -20.69
CA GLY A 187 -26.93 -25.06 -21.38
C GLY A 187 -26.94 -24.82 -22.89
N GLU A 188 -25.95 -24.24 -23.51
CA GLU A 188 -25.86 -24.12 -24.97
C GLU A 188 -24.42 -24.14 -25.44
N ILE A 189 -24.08 -25.26 -26.00
CA ILE A 189 -22.98 -25.60 -26.92
C ILE A 189 -21.75 -24.68 -26.76
N ASP A 190 -20.91 -25.17 -25.92
CA ASP A 190 -19.52 -24.78 -25.85
C ASP A 190 -18.87 -25.03 -27.23
N GLU A 191 -18.59 -23.95 -27.95
CA GLU A 191 -17.74 -24.11 -29.12
C GLU A 191 -16.36 -24.52 -28.62
N PHE A 192 -15.95 -25.71 -28.98
CA PHE A 192 -14.66 -26.29 -28.62
C PHE A 192 -13.55 -25.44 -29.25
N GLU A 193 -12.91 -24.62 -28.42
CA GLU A 193 -11.82 -23.72 -28.84
C GLU A 193 -10.50 -24.49 -29.04
N GLY A 194 -10.30 -25.58 -28.26
CA GLY A 194 -9.07 -26.35 -28.32
C GLY A 194 -8.77 -27.10 -27.03
N VAL A 195 -7.54 -27.51 -26.89
CA VAL A 195 -7.02 -28.19 -25.69
C VAL A 195 -5.88 -27.41 -25.10
N ARG A 196 -5.83 -27.31 -23.77
CA ARG A 196 -4.73 -26.72 -22.99
C ARG A 196 -4.19 -27.74 -21.99
N ASN A 197 -3.04 -27.46 -21.40
CA ASN A 197 -2.50 -28.35 -20.38
C ASN A 197 -3.44 -28.40 -19.16
N PHE A 198 -3.63 -29.57 -18.60
CA PHE A 198 -4.46 -29.82 -17.42
C PHE A 198 -3.83 -29.13 -16.19
N ILE A 199 -4.65 -28.43 -15.40
CA ILE A 199 -4.25 -27.85 -14.14
C ILE A 199 -4.80 -28.71 -13.01
N GLN A 200 -3.94 -29.08 -12.06
CA GLN A 200 -4.34 -29.89 -10.93
C GLN A 200 -5.46 -29.23 -10.12
N GLY A 201 -6.57 -29.93 -9.92
CA GLY A 201 -7.78 -29.44 -9.26
C GLY A 201 -8.96 -29.17 -10.21
N GLU A 202 -8.79 -29.32 -11.52
CA GLU A 202 -9.88 -29.28 -12.49
C GLU A 202 -10.75 -30.52 -12.47
N SER A 203 -12.04 -30.35 -12.81
CA SER A 203 -12.98 -31.48 -12.90
C SER A 203 -12.57 -32.48 -13.97
N ALA A 204 -12.67 -33.78 -13.67
CA ALA A 204 -12.38 -34.85 -14.58
C ALA A 204 -13.25 -34.85 -15.87
N SER A 205 -14.42 -34.22 -15.85
CA SER A 205 -15.30 -34.02 -17.01
C SER A 205 -14.67 -33.16 -18.11
N ARG A 206 -13.69 -32.31 -17.75
CA ARG A 206 -12.97 -31.43 -18.68
C ARG A 206 -11.76 -32.08 -19.33
N ILE A 207 -11.39 -33.30 -18.94
CA ILE A 207 -10.23 -33.99 -19.51
C ILE A 207 -10.51 -34.35 -20.99
N HIS A 208 -9.54 -34.02 -21.85
CA HIS A 208 -9.57 -34.38 -23.24
C HIS A 208 -9.00 -35.81 -23.43
N TRP A 209 -9.84 -36.82 -23.24
CA TRP A 209 -9.46 -38.21 -23.24
C TRP A 209 -8.81 -38.69 -24.56
N ALA A 210 -9.16 -38.01 -25.66
CA ALA A 210 -8.58 -38.33 -26.96
C ALA A 210 -7.07 -37.98 -27.08
N SER A 211 -6.60 -36.95 -26.40
CA SER A 211 -5.17 -36.63 -26.33
C SER A 211 -4.43 -37.64 -25.47
N LEU A 212 -5.02 -38.06 -24.34
CA LEU A 212 -4.43 -39.06 -23.47
C LEU A 212 -4.31 -40.43 -24.17
N ALA A 213 -5.33 -40.80 -24.95
CA ALA A 213 -5.33 -42.05 -25.73
C ALA A 213 -4.25 -42.07 -26.82
N LYS A 214 -3.75 -40.89 -27.27
CA LYS A 214 -2.64 -40.76 -28.23
C LYS A 214 -1.27 -40.72 -27.55
N GLY A 215 -1.20 -40.86 -26.22
CA GLY A 215 0.05 -40.82 -25.46
C GLY A 215 0.59 -39.41 -25.21
N GLU A 216 -0.22 -38.37 -25.40
CA GLU A 216 0.12 -37.00 -25.06
C GLU A 216 -0.08 -36.71 -23.55
N GLU A 217 0.51 -35.64 -23.06
CA GLU A 217 0.29 -35.17 -21.66
C GLU A 217 -1.20 -34.92 -21.41
N LEU A 218 -1.58 -34.96 -20.12
CA LEU A 218 -2.96 -34.73 -19.70
C LEU A 218 -3.41 -33.33 -20.11
N LYS A 219 -4.40 -33.23 -20.98
CA LYS A 219 -4.95 -31.98 -21.50
C LYS A 219 -6.40 -31.78 -21.05
N SER A 220 -6.78 -30.55 -20.84
CA SER A 220 -8.13 -30.11 -20.53
C SER A 220 -8.76 -29.47 -21.76
N LYS A 221 -10.04 -29.73 -21.98
CA LYS A 221 -10.85 -29.05 -23.01
C LYS A 221 -10.98 -27.61 -22.67
N ASN A 222 -10.65 -26.71 -23.60
CA ASN A 222 -10.91 -25.30 -23.51
C ASN A 222 -12.18 -24.98 -24.31
N PHE A 223 -13.15 -24.37 -23.66
CA PHE A 223 -14.40 -23.98 -24.28
C PHE A 223 -14.50 -22.49 -24.34
N LEU A 224 -14.84 -21.92 -25.50
CA LEU A 224 -15.26 -20.54 -25.63
C LEU A 224 -16.66 -20.43 -25.03
N TYR A 225 -16.76 -19.78 -23.91
CA TYR A 225 -18.05 -19.38 -23.36
C TYR A 225 -18.58 -18.24 -24.24
N LEU A 226 -19.48 -18.54 -25.16
CA LEU A 226 -20.29 -17.51 -25.81
C LEU A 226 -21.06 -16.81 -24.69
N ALA A 227 -20.59 -15.65 -24.30
CA ALA A 227 -21.27 -14.79 -23.33
C ALA A 227 -22.71 -14.61 -23.83
N ASN A 228 -23.63 -15.30 -23.18
CA ASN A 228 -25.05 -15.09 -23.46
C ASN A 228 -25.30 -13.59 -23.27
N ASN A 229 -25.83 -12.91 -24.29
CA ASN A 229 -26.13 -11.46 -24.33
C ASN A 229 -27.16 -11.02 -23.28
N LYS A 230 -27.33 -11.76 -22.20
CA LYS A 230 -28.22 -11.42 -21.10
C LYS A 230 -27.55 -10.38 -20.22
N THR A 231 -28.00 -9.15 -20.35
CA THR A 231 -27.66 -8.10 -19.38
C THR A 231 -28.29 -8.44 -18.04
N LEU A 232 -27.49 -8.52 -16.99
CA LEU A 232 -27.96 -8.73 -15.62
C LEU A 232 -28.52 -7.42 -15.05
N HIS A 233 -29.60 -7.50 -14.28
CA HIS A 233 -30.23 -6.33 -13.71
C HIS A 233 -30.19 -6.39 -12.20
N PHE A 234 -29.52 -5.44 -11.58
CA PHE A 234 -29.40 -5.29 -10.13
C PHE A 234 -30.22 -4.09 -9.67
N ASP A 235 -31.05 -4.28 -8.66
CA ASP A 235 -31.79 -3.20 -8.01
C ASP A 235 -31.49 -3.20 -6.51
N PHE A 236 -30.98 -2.08 -6.01
CA PHE A 236 -30.65 -1.91 -4.60
C PHE A 236 -31.88 -2.13 -3.69
N ASP A 237 -33.06 -1.69 -4.13
CA ASP A 237 -34.27 -1.77 -3.31
C ASP A 237 -34.84 -3.20 -3.23
N SER A 238 -34.48 -4.07 -4.19
CA SER A 238 -34.91 -5.48 -4.21
C SER A 238 -34.09 -6.40 -3.31
N LEU A 239 -32.96 -5.91 -2.78
CA LEU A 239 -32.13 -6.71 -1.88
C LEU A 239 -32.64 -6.68 -0.45
N ASP A 240 -32.43 -7.78 0.28
CA ASP A 240 -32.73 -7.90 1.68
C ASP A 240 -31.56 -7.46 2.58
N GLY A 241 -31.87 -6.98 3.77
CA GLY A 241 -30.89 -6.60 4.77
C GLY A 241 -30.73 -5.09 4.96
N ASP A 242 -29.76 -4.71 5.78
CA ASP A 242 -29.40 -3.32 6.02
C ASP A 242 -28.63 -2.71 4.85
N VAL A 243 -28.46 -1.39 4.87
CA VAL A 243 -27.80 -0.65 3.78
C VAL A 243 -26.40 -1.18 3.51
N GLU A 244 -25.62 -1.46 4.55
CA GLU A 244 -24.24 -1.94 4.39
C GLU A 244 -24.19 -3.33 3.77
N THR A 245 -25.08 -4.23 4.17
CA THR A 245 -25.23 -5.56 3.59
C THR A 245 -25.59 -5.50 2.11
N LYS A 246 -26.56 -4.65 1.75
CA LYS A 246 -26.98 -4.45 0.34
C LYS A 246 -25.82 -3.93 -0.51
N LEU A 247 -25.08 -2.93 -0.02
CA LEU A 247 -23.94 -2.36 -0.75
C LEU A 247 -22.78 -3.35 -0.87
N SER A 248 -22.57 -4.16 0.16
CA SER A 248 -21.56 -5.23 0.14
C SER A 248 -21.91 -6.30 -0.90
N GLN A 249 -23.17 -6.69 -0.97
CA GLN A 249 -23.70 -7.63 -1.96
C GLN A 249 -23.53 -7.10 -3.39
N LEU A 250 -23.92 -5.82 -3.63
CA LEU A 250 -23.75 -5.20 -4.94
C LEU A 250 -22.29 -5.08 -5.34
N THR A 251 -21.41 -4.72 -4.40
CA THR A 251 -19.98 -4.65 -4.67
C THR A 251 -19.42 -6.02 -5.09
N LEU A 252 -19.86 -7.10 -4.42
CA LEU A 252 -19.47 -8.46 -4.79
C LEU A 252 -19.92 -8.78 -6.22
N TRP A 253 -21.19 -8.54 -6.55
CA TRP A 253 -21.73 -8.84 -7.88
C TRP A 253 -21.08 -8.03 -9.00
N VAL A 254 -20.79 -6.74 -8.76
CA VAL A 254 -20.07 -5.89 -9.72
C VAL A 254 -18.68 -6.43 -10.02
N LEU A 255 -17.96 -6.88 -8.98
CA LEU A 255 -16.62 -7.46 -9.16
C LEU A 255 -16.66 -8.84 -9.84
N GLU A 256 -17.67 -9.65 -9.55
CA GLU A 256 -17.88 -10.93 -10.24
C GLU A 256 -18.26 -10.73 -11.72
N CYS A 257 -19.07 -9.71 -12.02
CA CYS A 257 -19.37 -9.31 -13.40
C CYS A 257 -18.10 -8.82 -14.13
N GLU A 258 -17.29 -7.99 -13.49
CA GLU A 258 -16.00 -7.54 -14.04
C GLU A 258 -15.11 -8.75 -14.39
N LYS A 259 -14.98 -9.68 -13.44
CA LYS A 259 -14.16 -10.88 -13.62
C LYS A 259 -14.69 -11.83 -14.71
N GLY A 260 -16.01 -11.95 -14.80
CA GLY A 260 -16.69 -12.81 -15.79
C GLY A 260 -17.02 -12.10 -17.11
N SER A 261 -16.72 -10.83 -17.25
CA SER A 261 -17.07 -9.98 -18.41
C SER A 261 -18.56 -9.97 -18.72
N PHE A 262 -19.41 -10.04 -17.68
CA PHE A 262 -20.87 -9.98 -17.84
C PHE A 262 -21.36 -8.53 -17.93
N ALA A 263 -22.22 -8.25 -18.90
CA ALA A 263 -22.90 -6.97 -18.97
C ALA A 263 -24.01 -6.90 -17.91
N PHE A 264 -24.10 -5.76 -17.22
CA PHE A 264 -25.10 -5.55 -16.19
C PHE A 264 -25.58 -4.10 -16.14
N THR A 265 -26.76 -3.90 -15.57
CA THR A 265 -27.25 -2.59 -15.16
C THR A 265 -27.50 -2.59 -13.66
N LEU A 266 -27.21 -1.47 -13.01
CA LEU A 266 -27.41 -1.28 -11.58
C LEU A 266 -28.31 -0.07 -11.34
N LYS A 267 -29.46 -0.31 -10.70
CA LYS A 267 -30.32 0.76 -10.20
C LYS A 267 -30.02 1.02 -8.73
N ILE A 268 -29.57 2.22 -8.43
CA ILE A 268 -29.29 2.67 -7.07
C ILE A 268 -29.87 4.07 -6.86
N LYS A 269 -30.77 4.24 -5.88
CA LYS A 269 -31.58 5.46 -5.71
C LYS A 269 -32.30 5.84 -7.02
N LYS A 270 -31.98 7.02 -7.55
CA LYS A 270 -32.56 7.55 -8.81
C LYS A 270 -31.61 7.35 -10.01
N SER A 271 -30.45 6.73 -9.81
CA SER A 271 -29.46 6.53 -10.86
C SER A 271 -29.57 5.11 -11.42
N LEU A 272 -29.60 5.00 -12.74
CA LEU A 272 -29.41 3.76 -13.47
C LEU A 272 -28.00 3.82 -14.07
N LEU A 273 -27.18 2.84 -13.76
CA LEU A 273 -25.78 2.70 -14.22
C LEU A 273 -25.72 1.51 -15.15
N ASP A 274 -25.01 1.63 -16.27
CA ASP A 274 -24.85 0.56 -17.26
C ASP A 274 -23.36 0.26 -17.43
N SER A 275 -22.98 -1.01 -17.24
CA SER A 275 -21.59 -1.46 -17.41
C SER A 275 -21.04 -1.29 -18.83
N LYS A 276 -21.88 -0.99 -19.82
CA LYS A 276 -21.44 -0.70 -21.19
C LYS A 276 -21.06 0.77 -21.39
N GLU A 277 -21.61 1.66 -20.58
CA GLU A 277 -21.43 3.12 -20.67
C GLU A 277 -20.54 3.64 -19.53
N ASP A 278 -20.75 3.11 -18.32
CA ASP A 278 -20.04 3.53 -17.11
C ASP A 278 -18.86 2.60 -16.81
N SER A 279 -17.73 3.15 -16.37
CA SER A 279 -16.61 2.34 -15.90
C SER A 279 -16.94 1.63 -14.58
N ILE A 280 -16.33 0.47 -14.34
CA ILE A 280 -16.52 -0.27 -13.09
C ILE A 280 -16.15 0.57 -11.86
N ASP A 281 -15.10 1.40 -11.97
CA ASP A 281 -14.70 2.30 -10.89
C ASP A 281 -15.72 3.39 -10.60
N GLU A 282 -16.42 3.90 -11.61
CA GLU A 282 -17.52 4.85 -11.44
C GLU A 282 -18.71 4.19 -10.75
N ILE A 283 -19.06 2.98 -11.16
CA ILE A 283 -20.14 2.20 -10.53
C ILE A 283 -19.81 1.92 -9.06
N LEU A 284 -18.60 1.43 -8.77
CA LEU A 284 -18.13 1.20 -7.40
C LEU A 284 -18.09 2.50 -6.59
N THR A 285 -17.74 3.63 -7.22
CA THR A 285 -17.73 4.94 -6.57
C THR A 285 -19.15 5.36 -6.16
N LYS A 286 -20.15 5.12 -7.01
CA LYS A 286 -21.56 5.39 -6.67
C LYS A 286 -22.04 4.51 -5.52
N ILE A 287 -21.68 3.23 -5.50
CA ILE A 287 -21.95 2.31 -4.39
C ILE A 287 -21.31 2.81 -3.09
N ALA A 288 -20.03 3.22 -3.14
CA ALA A 288 -19.29 3.67 -1.95
C ALA A 288 -19.79 5.01 -1.40
N SER A 289 -20.37 5.86 -2.24
CA SER A 289 -20.87 7.20 -1.89
C SER A 289 -22.36 7.23 -1.50
N TYR A 290 -23.01 6.05 -1.43
CA TYR A 290 -24.39 5.91 -0.97
C TYR A 290 -24.54 6.43 0.45
#